data_1b92040d6807fefe1e09556ccc6ce927
#
_entry.id   1b92040d6807fefe1e09556ccc6ce927
#
_cell.length_a   1.000
_cell.length_b   1.000
_cell.length_c   1.000
_cell.angle_alpha   90.00
_cell.angle_beta   90.00
_cell.angle_gamma   90.00
#
_symmetry.space_group_name_H-M   'P 1'
#
loop_
_entity.id
_entity.type
_entity.pdbx_description
1 polymer ?
#
loop_
_entity_poly.entity_id
_entity_poly.type
_entity_poly.pdbx_seq_one_letter_code
_entity_poly.pdbx_strand_id
1 'polypeptide(L)'
;MTQDNLFARLARSPYGDRVRIRRAEDDDWPAIYPFFREIVAAGHSYAYPENLSLEQARGLWMESPPGRTVVAVDGSTVLGSAKMGPNRPGRGAHVATGSFMVDPRHSGRGVGRALGEDLIDWARAAGYRSIQFNAVVETNQVAVRLWRSLGFEVLATVPEAFDHPDHGLVGLHVMYLKLPAS
;
A
#
# COMPACT_ATOMS: atom_id res chain seq x y z
N MET A 1 3.26 -16.17 -26.39
CA MET A 1 3.09 -16.68 -25.02
C MET A 1 3.75 -15.66 -24.12
N THR A 2 2.97 -14.77 -23.57
CA THR A 2 3.40 -13.54 -22.88
C THR A 2 3.87 -13.86 -21.47
N GLN A 3 4.95 -13.18 -21.02
CA GLN A 3 5.63 -13.33 -19.72
C GLN A 3 4.77 -12.96 -18.49
N ASP A 4 3.53 -12.55 -18.68
CA ASP A 4 2.63 -12.10 -17.62
C ASP A 4 2.09 -13.21 -16.71
N ASN A 5 2.35 -14.47 -17.04
CA ASN A 5 1.75 -15.62 -16.33
C ASN A 5 2.66 -16.22 -15.23
N LEU A 6 3.87 -15.66 -14.99
CA LEU A 6 4.82 -16.22 -14.03
C LEU A 6 4.72 -15.62 -12.62
N PHE A 7 3.93 -14.58 -12.42
CA PHE A 7 3.83 -13.83 -11.16
C PHE A 7 2.55 -14.08 -10.34
N ALA A 8 1.72 -15.03 -10.72
CA ALA A 8 0.64 -15.50 -9.86
C ALA A 8 1.20 -16.41 -8.74
N ARG A 9 2.07 -15.86 -7.89
CA ARG A 9 2.54 -16.56 -6.70
C ARG A 9 1.44 -16.48 -5.63
N LEU A 10 0.84 -17.61 -5.32
CA LEU A 10 -0.01 -17.80 -4.15
C LEU A 10 0.82 -17.46 -2.91
N ALA A 11 0.70 -16.25 -2.40
CA ALA A 11 1.17 -15.94 -1.06
C ALA A 11 0.37 -16.82 -0.10
N ARG A 12 1.02 -17.83 0.48
CA ARG A 12 0.41 -18.65 1.53
C ARG A 12 0.27 -17.77 2.77
N SER A 13 -0.86 -17.09 2.86
CA SER A 13 -1.28 -16.38 4.05
C SER A 13 -1.66 -17.41 5.12
N PRO A 14 -1.26 -17.25 6.38
CA PRO A 14 -1.75 -18.09 7.48
C PRO A 14 -3.28 -18.01 7.67
N TYR A 15 -3.98 -17.20 6.90
CA TYR A 15 -5.42 -16.97 6.95
C TYR A 15 -6.21 -17.58 5.78
N GLY A 16 -5.68 -18.63 5.12
CA GLY A 16 -6.39 -19.43 4.12
C GLY A 16 -6.03 -19.12 2.66
N ASP A 17 -6.10 -20.14 1.83
CA ASP A 17 -5.69 -20.19 0.41
C ASP A 17 -6.52 -19.31 -0.56
N ARG A 18 -7.23 -18.27 -0.08
CA ARG A 18 -8.22 -17.53 -0.86
C ARG A 18 -7.82 -16.13 -1.29
N VAL A 19 -6.88 -15.46 -0.60
CA VAL A 19 -6.45 -14.11 -0.98
C VAL A 19 -5.41 -14.18 -2.09
N ARG A 20 -5.73 -13.63 -3.25
CA ARG A 20 -4.83 -13.52 -4.39
C ARG A 20 -4.53 -12.05 -4.69
N ILE A 21 -3.26 -11.73 -4.93
CA ILE A 21 -2.86 -10.40 -5.41
C ILE A 21 -2.73 -10.45 -6.93
N ARG A 22 -3.28 -9.46 -7.60
CA ARG A 22 -3.10 -9.24 -9.04
C ARG A 22 -3.00 -7.76 -9.36
N ARG A 23 -2.49 -7.43 -10.54
CA ARG A 23 -2.53 -6.05 -11.04
C ARG A 23 -3.98 -5.57 -11.10
N ALA A 24 -4.19 -4.33 -10.69
CA ALA A 24 -5.49 -3.67 -10.84
C ALA A 24 -5.71 -3.29 -12.32
N GLU A 25 -6.93 -3.48 -12.75
CA GLU A 25 -7.44 -3.03 -14.06
C GLU A 25 -8.39 -1.83 -13.85
N ASP A 26 -8.73 -1.13 -14.92
CA ASP A 26 -9.61 0.04 -14.82
C ASP A 26 -10.99 -0.31 -14.24
N ASP A 27 -11.47 -1.52 -14.53
CA ASP A 27 -12.74 -2.06 -14.03
C ASP A 27 -12.73 -2.39 -12.52
N ASP A 28 -11.58 -2.42 -11.87
CA ASP A 28 -11.48 -2.59 -10.42
C ASP A 28 -11.77 -1.29 -9.65
N TRP A 29 -11.60 -0.13 -10.29
CA TRP A 29 -11.74 1.15 -9.62
C TRP A 29 -13.10 1.36 -8.96
N PRO A 30 -14.24 1.00 -9.57
CA PRO A 30 -15.55 1.08 -8.92
C PRO A 30 -15.66 0.26 -7.63
N ALA A 31 -14.86 -0.82 -7.48
CA ALA A 31 -14.82 -1.62 -6.26
C ALA A 31 -13.83 -1.06 -5.22
N ILE A 32 -12.76 -0.37 -5.65
CA ILE A 32 -11.77 0.29 -4.78
C ILE A 32 -12.32 1.58 -4.19
N TYR A 33 -12.98 2.40 -4.98
CA TYR A 33 -13.38 3.76 -4.61
C TYR A 33 -14.25 3.85 -3.35
N PRO A 34 -15.22 2.96 -3.09
CA PRO A 34 -16.03 3.01 -1.87
C PRO A 34 -15.19 2.97 -0.60
N PHE A 35 -14.27 2.02 -0.46
CA PHE A 35 -13.42 1.94 0.73
C PHE A 35 -12.30 2.98 0.72
N PHE A 36 -11.79 3.40 -0.45
CA PHE A 36 -10.90 4.56 -0.54
C PHE A 36 -11.53 5.79 0.10
N ARG A 37 -12.76 6.13 -0.31
CA ARG A 37 -13.49 7.27 0.23
C ARG A 37 -13.77 7.14 1.72
N GLU A 38 -14.17 5.96 2.18
CA GLU A 38 -14.42 5.69 3.60
C GLU A 38 -13.15 5.88 4.45
N ILE A 39 -12.01 5.33 4.01
CA ILE A 39 -10.73 5.45 4.73
C ILE A 39 -10.24 6.90 4.75
N VAL A 40 -10.36 7.62 3.64
CA VAL A 40 -9.96 9.04 3.58
C VAL A 40 -10.85 9.89 4.47
N ALA A 41 -12.18 9.70 4.42
CA ALA A 41 -13.13 10.43 5.25
C ALA A 41 -12.98 10.14 6.76
N ALA A 42 -12.50 8.95 7.13
CA ALA A 42 -12.21 8.63 8.52
C ALA A 42 -11.05 9.44 9.10
N GLY A 43 -10.14 9.96 8.25
CA GLY A 43 -9.06 10.87 8.67
C GLY A 43 -7.96 10.25 9.54
N HIS A 44 -7.86 8.91 9.64
CA HIS A 44 -6.94 8.26 10.57
C HIS A 44 -5.57 7.89 9.96
N SER A 45 -5.43 7.91 8.64
CA SER A 45 -4.25 7.32 7.99
C SER A 45 -3.78 7.99 6.71
N TYR A 46 -4.61 8.80 6.06
CA TYR A 46 -4.28 9.47 4.80
C TYR A 46 -4.58 10.96 4.86
N ALA A 47 -3.62 11.78 4.40
CA ALA A 47 -3.76 13.23 4.28
C ALA A 47 -4.34 13.66 2.91
N TYR A 48 -5.18 12.83 2.30
CA TYR A 48 -5.88 13.19 1.07
C TYR A 48 -7.06 14.11 1.37
N PRO A 49 -7.43 15.03 0.45
CA PRO A 49 -8.67 15.80 0.57
C PRO A 49 -9.89 14.86 0.63
N GLU A 50 -10.82 15.14 1.56
CA GLU A 50 -11.98 14.27 1.82
C GLU A 50 -13.02 14.25 0.69
N ASN A 51 -13.11 15.34 -0.09
CA ASN A 51 -14.16 15.54 -1.10
C ASN A 51 -13.68 15.30 -2.53
N LEU A 52 -12.79 14.31 -2.72
CA LEU A 52 -12.31 13.93 -4.05
C LEU A 52 -13.42 13.26 -4.86
N SER A 53 -13.61 13.72 -6.10
CA SER A 53 -14.45 13.00 -7.07
C SER A 53 -13.85 11.62 -7.38
N LEU A 54 -14.67 10.73 -7.95
CA LEU A 54 -14.24 9.40 -8.39
C LEU A 54 -13.01 9.48 -9.31
N GLU A 55 -12.97 10.45 -10.22
CA GLU A 55 -11.85 10.62 -11.16
C GLU A 55 -10.60 11.20 -10.50
N GLN A 56 -10.76 12.19 -9.61
CA GLN A 56 -9.65 12.77 -8.85
C GLN A 56 -8.99 11.71 -7.96
N ALA A 57 -9.79 10.94 -7.22
CA ALA A 57 -9.32 9.86 -6.40
C ALA A 57 -8.63 8.76 -7.23
N ARG A 58 -9.19 8.44 -8.42
CA ARG A 58 -8.56 7.50 -9.36
C ARG A 58 -7.17 7.98 -9.79
N GLY A 59 -7.04 9.24 -10.14
CA GLY A 59 -5.76 9.85 -10.53
C GLY A 59 -4.70 9.82 -9.42
N LEU A 60 -5.11 9.79 -8.14
CA LEU A 60 -4.20 9.66 -6.99
C LEU A 60 -3.84 8.21 -6.67
N TRP A 61 -4.69 7.24 -7.04
CA TRP A 61 -4.52 5.86 -6.60
C TRP A 61 -4.06 4.90 -7.70
N MET A 62 -4.55 5.06 -8.92
CA MET A 62 -4.21 4.19 -10.05
C MET A 62 -2.90 4.64 -10.70
N GLU A 63 -1.83 3.91 -10.42
CA GLU A 63 -0.48 4.22 -10.90
C GLU A 63 -0.25 3.76 -12.34
N SER A 64 0.49 4.58 -13.09
CA SER A 64 1.02 4.24 -14.41
C SER A 64 2.48 3.73 -14.32
N PRO A 65 2.96 2.96 -15.31
CA PRO A 65 4.36 2.52 -15.35
C PRO A 65 5.36 3.70 -15.20
N PRO A 66 6.46 3.53 -14.45
CA PRO A 66 6.99 2.30 -13.87
C PRO A 66 6.31 1.85 -12.56
N GLY A 67 5.37 2.62 -12.04
CA GLY A 67 4.55 2.21 -10.90
C GLY A 67 3.46 1.20 -11.31
N ARG A 68 2.75 0.69 -10.32
CA ARG A 68 1.57 -0.15 -10.52
C ARG A 68 0.60 -0.04 -9.34
N THR A 69 -0.65 -0.34 -9.61
CA THR A 69 -1.66 -0.61 -8.60
C THR A 69 -2.02 -2.08 -8.63
N VAL A 70 -2.23 -2.68 -7.46
CA VAL A 70 -2.66 -4.06 -7.29
C VAL A 70 -3.92 -4.13 -6.44
N VAL A 71 -4.67 -5.21 -6.60
CA VAL A 71 -5.82 -5.56 -5.76
C VAL A 71 -5.60 -6.91 -5.09
N ALA A 72 -6.03 -7.01 -3.85
CA ALA A 72 -6.19 -8.26 -3.13
C ALA A 72 -7.64 -8.74 -3.33
N VAL A 73 -7.82 -9.94 -3.85
CA VAL A 73 -9.14 -10.48 -4.18
C VAL A 73 -9.39 -11.84 -3.56
N ASP A 74 -10.67 -12.11 -3.20
CA ASP A 74 -11.20 -13.42 -2.87
C ASP A 74 -12.35 -13.72 -3.87
N GLY A 75 -12.11 -14.60 -4.83
CA GLY A 75 -12.98 -14.75 -5.99
C GLY A 75 -13.09 -13.45 -6.79
N SER A 76 -14.29 -12.89 -6.90
CA SER A 76 -14.57 -11.61 -7.56
C SER A 76 -14.57 -10.41 -6.61
N THR A 77 -14.43 -10.62 -5.29
CA THR A 77 -14.50 -9.57 -4.29
C THR A 77 -13.14 -8.90 -4.09
N VAL A 78 -13.06 -7.59 -4.25
CA VAL A 78 -11.88 -6.78 -3.91
C VAL A 78 -11.87 -6.53 -2.40
N LEU A 79 -10.81 -6.97 -1.72
CA LEU A 79 -10.64 -6.88 -0.27
C LEU A 79 -9.76 -5.71 0.15
N GLY A 80 -8.95 -5.22 -0.76
CA GLY A 80 -8.00 -4.13 -0.54
C GLY A 80 -7.20 -3.85 -1.80
N SER A 81 -6.44 -2.78 -1.76
CA SER A 81 -5.60 -2.33 -2.87
C SER A 81 -4.32 -1.71 -2.35
N ALA A 82 -3.27 -1.79 -3.17
CA ALA A 82 -2.03 -1.05 -2.93
C ALA A 82 -1.55 -0.42 -4.22
N LYS A 83 -0.97 0.77 -4.11
CA LYS A 83 -0.21 1.41 -5.17
C LYS A 83 1.26 1.43 -4.80
N MET A 84 2.13 1.30 -5.78
CA MET A 84 3.57 1.22 -5.59
C MET A 84 4.33 1.76 -6.81
N GLY A 85 5.49 2.32 -6.55
CA GLY A 85 6.32 2.91 -7.60
C GLY A 85 7.63 3.47 -7.07
N PRO A 86 8.41 4.18 -7.88
CA PRO A 86 9.61 4.87 -7.40
C PRO A 86 9.22 5.99 -6.42
N ASN A 87 9.93 6.07 -5.30
CA ASN A 87 9.68 7.10 -4.27
C ASN A 87 10.00 8.52 -4.78
N ARG A 88 11.01 8.63 -5.64
CA ARG A 88 11.42 9.90 -6.26
C ARG A 88 11.84 9.64 -7.71
N PRO A 89 11.67 10.61 -8.61
CA PRO A 89 12.13 10.48 -9.97
C PRO A 89 13.67 10.56 -10.07
N GLY A 90 14.20 10.23 -11.25
CA GLY A 90 15.60 10.43 -11.61
C GLY A 90 16.56 9.71 -10.66
N ARG A 91 17.46 10.45 -10.03
CA ARG A 91 18.51 9.88 -9.17
C ARG A 91 17.99 9.19 -7.90
N GLY A 92 16.74 9.39 -7.53
CA GLY A 92 16.06 8.73 -6.42
C GLY A 92 15.23 7.51 -6.83
N ALA A 93 15.14 7.17 -8.10
CA ALA A 93 14.24 6.15 -8.64
C ALA A 93 14.60 4.70 -8.23
N HIS A 94 15.75 4.50 -7.61
CA HIS A 94 16.17 3.19 -7.08
C HIS A 94 15.53 2.85 -5.71
N VAL A 95 14.78 3.76 -5.11
CA VAL A 95 14.02 3.55 -3.88
C VAL A 95 12.55 3.41 -4.25
N ALA A 96 11.90 2.34 -3.84
CA ALA A 96 10.46 2.15 -4.01
C ALA A 96 9.67 2.79 -2.85
N THR A 97 8.38 3.03 -3.10
CA THR A 97 7.39 3.38 -2.07
C THR A 97 6.09 2.66 -2.35
N GLY A 98 5.17 2.67 -1.38
CA GLY A 98 3.83 2.13 -1.54
C GLY A 98 2.83 2.74 -0.57
N SER A 99 1.56 2.65 -0.94
CA SER A 99 0.41 3.00 -0.12
C SER A 99 -0.60 1.87 -0.16
N PHE A 100 -1.32 1.63 0.94
CA PHE A 100 -2.14 0.43 1.13
C PHE A 100 -3.47 0.80 1.76
N MET A 101 -4.53 0.27 1.20
CA MET A 101 -5.87 0.36 1.78
C MET A 101 -6.49 -1.03 1.83
N VAL A 102 -6.98 -1.42 2.99
CA VAL A 102 -7.77 -2.63 3.18
C VAL A 102 -9.20 -2.19 3.45
N ASP A 103 -10.15 -2.75 2.73
CA ASP A 103 -11.56 -2.51 2.98
C ASP A 103 -11.87 -2.83 4.46
N PRO A 104 -12.39 -1.88 5.25
CA PRO A 104 -12.67 -2.09 6.68
C PRO A 104 -13.54 -3.32 6.95
N ARG A 105 -14.43 -3.67 6.02
CA ARG A 105 -15.29 -4.87 6.08
C ARG A 105 -14.51 -6.18 6.01
N HIS A 106 -13.27 -6.14 5.55
CA HIS A 106 -12.38 -7.29 5.36
C HIS A 106 -11.11 -7.22 6.22
N SER A 107 -11.11 -6.37 7.27
CA SER A 107 -10.01 -6.24 8.22
C SER A 107 -9.72 -7.56 8.96
N GLY A 108 -8.48 -7.75 9.41
CA GLY A 108 -8.07 -8.93 10.19
C GLY A 108 -7.89 -10.22 9.37
N ARG A 109 -8.07 -10.18 8.05
CA ARG A 109 -7.94 -11.34 7.15
C ARG A 109 -6.54 -11.49 6.51
N GLY A 110 -5.53 -10.78 7.02
CA GLY A 110 -4.17 -10.83 6.48
C GLY A 110 -3.95 -10.08 5.16
N VAL A 111 -4.97 -9.36 4.66
CA VAL A 111 -4.93 -8.64 3.38
C VAL A 111 -3.79 -7.63 3.34
N GLY A 112 -3.61 -6.83 4.40
CA GLY A 112 -2.53 -5.85 4.48
C GLY A 112 -1.14 -6.48 4.42
N ARG A 113 -0.95 -7.65 5.05
CA ARG A 113 0.29 -8.42 4.97
C ARG A 113 0.55 -8.92 3.55
N ALA A 114 -0.45 -9.52 2.91
CA ALA A 114 -0.31 -10.03 1.55
C ALA A 114 0.06 -8.91 0.55
N LEU A 115 -0.56 -7.72 0.68
CA LEU A 115 -0.22 -6.55 -0.13
C LEU A 115 1.22 -6.05 0.15
N GLY A 116 1.66 -6.07 1.43
CA GLY A 116 3.01 -5.66 1.81
C GLY A 116 4.08 -6.63 1.31
N GLU A 117 3.82 -7.93 1.37
CA GLU A 117 4.71 -8.97 0.83
C GLU A 117 4.81 -8.86 -0.70
N ASP A 118 3.69 -8.61 -1.39
CA ASP A 118 3.69 -8.37 -2.85
C ASP A 118 4.52 -7.13 -3.24
N LEU A 119 4.43 -6.03 -2.48
CA LEU A 119 5.30 -4.87 -2.69
C LEU A 119 6.78 -5.25 -2.58
N ILE A 120 7.16 -5.99 -1.54
CA ILE A 120 8.55 -6.37 -1.29
C ILE A 120 9.07 -7.26 -2.43
N ASP A 121 8.30 -8.26 -2.84
CA ASP A 121 8.67 -9.17 -3.92
C ASP A 121 8.77 -8.44 -5.26
N TRP A 122 7.81 -7.56 -5.56
CA TRP A 122 7.86 -6.72 -6.75
C TRP A 122 9.06 -5.78 -6.76
N ALA A 123 9.33 -5.10 -5.65
CA ALA A 123 10.45 -4.17 -5.56
C ALA A 123 11.79 -4.89 -5.77
N ARG A 124 11.95 -6.10 -5.23
CA ARG A 124 13.14 -6.95 -5.48
C ARG A 124 13.24 -7.32 -6.95
N ALA A 125 12.17 -7.84 -7.54
CA ALA A 125 12.15 -8.27 -8.93
C ALA A 125 12.39 -7.12 -9.92
N ALA A 126 11.93 -5.91 -9.59
CA ALA A 126 12.13 -4.69 -10.38
C ALA A 126 13.50 -4.02 -10.14
N GLY A 127 14.36 -4.58 -9.27
CA GLY A 127 15.71 -4.09 -9.03
C GLY A 127 15.83 -2.88 -8.11
N TYR A 128 14.77 -2.56 -7.33
CA TYR A 128 14.88 -1.53 -6.31
C TYR A 128 15.85 -1.93 -5.20
N ARG A 129 16.55 -0.95 -4.64
CA ARG A 129 17.56 -1.16 -3.59
C ARG A 129 16.97 -1.09 -2.18
N SER A 130 15.84 -0.48 -2.06
CA SER A 130 15.14 -0.29 -0.78
C SER A 130 13.69 0.14 -1.01
N ILE A 131 12.90 0.08 0.07
CA ILE A 131 11.54 0.60 0.12
C ILE A 131 11.48 1.63 1.25
N GLN A 132 10.88 2.79 1.00
CA GLN A 132 10.68 3.84 1.98
C GLN A 132 9.21 4.25 2.00
N PHE A 133 8.59 4.18 3.18
CA PHE A 133 7.30 4.81 3.45
C PHE A 133 7.55 6.19 4.05
N ASN A 134 6.93 7.22 3.46
CA ASN A 134 7.20 8.61 3.83
C ASN A 134 6.32 9.13 4.96
N ALA A 135 5.17 8.49 5.21
CA ALA A 135 4.13 9.06 6.06
C ALA A 135 3.25 7.95 6.66
N VAL A 136 3.79 7.18 7.58
CA VAL A 136 3.00 6.24 8.39
C VAL A 136 2.57 6.96 9.66
N VAL A 137 1.26 7.15 9.84
CA VAL A 137 0.73 7.86 11.02
C VAL A 137 1.12 7.10 12.29
N GLU A 138 1.78 7.76 13.23
CA GLU A 138 2.36 7.12 14.43
C GLU A 138 1.30 6.45 15.31
N THR A 139 0.07 6.97 15.33
CA THR A 139 -1.05 6.39 16.07
C THR A 139 -1.64 5.15 15.40
N ASN A 140 -1.36 4.91 14.11
CA ASN A 140 -1.78 3.71 13.39
C ASN A 140 -0.89 2.51 13.77
N GLN A 141 -1.03 2.06 15.03
CA GLN A 141 -0.23 0.98 15.58
C GLN A 141 -0.41 -0.36 14.85
N VAL A 142 -1.53 -0.58 14.18
CA VAL A 142 -1.77 -1.78 13.38
C VAL A 142 -0.81 -1.79 12.17
N ALA A 143 -0.74 -0.68 11.44
CA ALA A 143 0.18 -0.54 10.32
C ALA A 143 1.64 -0.58 10.77
N VAL A 144 2.01 0.16 11.83
CA VAL A 144 3.39 0.17 12.36
C VAL A 144 3.87 -1.23 12.75
N ARG A 145 3.03 -2.01 13.45
CA ARG A 145 3.38 -3.41 13.81
C ARG A 145 3.49 -4.30 12.58
N LEU A 146 2.59 -4.13 11.60
CA LEU A 146 2.65 -4.88 10.35
C LEU A 146 3.98 -4.62 9.63
N TRP A 147 4.33 -3.37 9.40
CA TRP A 147 5.56 -2.99 8.67
C TRP A 147 6.81 -3.47 9.40
N ARG A 148 6.87 -3.32 10.72
CA ARG A 148 7.97 -3.88 11.53
C ARG A 148 8.08 -5.40 11.37
N SER A 149 6.96 -6.12 11.36
CA SER A 149 6.96 -7.58 11.17
C SER A 149 7.43 -8.03 9.78
N LEU A 150 7.39 -7.12 8.78
CA LEU A 150 7.92 -7.30 7.44
C LEU A 150 9.39 -6.81 7.29
N GLY A 151 10.00 -6.35 8.39
CA GLY A 151 11.40 -5.95 8.44
C GLY A 151 11.64 -4.45 8.24
N PHE A 152 10.61 -3.62 8.19
CA PHE A 152 10.78 -2.17 8.13
C PHE A 152 11.20 -1.60 9.49
N GLU A 153 12.08 -0.63 9.45
CA GLU A 153 12.52 0.14 10.61
C GLU A 153 11.97 1.58 10.54
N VAL A 154 11.67 2.18 11.69
CA VAL A 154 11.36 3.61 11.78
C VAL A 154 12.69 4.36 11.80
N LEU A 155 12.98 5.14 10.76
CA LEU A 155 14.18 5.97 10.69
C LEU A 155 14.02 7.30 11.41
N ALA A 156 12.83 7.88 11.32
CA ALA A 156 12.51 9.16 11.93
C ALA A 156 11.00 9.30 12.12
N THR A 157 10.62 10.22 13.00
CA THR A 157 9.23 10.69 13.15
C THR A 157 9.24 12.19 12.97
N VAL A 158 8.46 12.68 11.99
CA VAL A 158 8.22 14.11 11.82
C VAL A 158 7.11 14.49 12.81
N PRO A 159 7.39 15.33 13.83
CA PRO A 159 6.40 15.66 14.84
C PRO A 159 5.29 16.54 14.25
N GLU A 160 4.07 16.41 14.80
CA GLU A 160 2.93 17.29 14.49
C GLU A 160 2.63 17.41 12.98
N ALA A 161 2.88 16.33 12.22
CA ALA A 161 2.81 16.34 10.75
C ALA A 161 1.49 15.79 10.19
N PHE A 162 0.58 15.37 11.06
CA PHE A 162 -0.73 14.85 10.69
C PHE A 162 -1.79 15.29 11.71
N ASP A 163 -2.87 15.93 11.23
CA ASP A 163 -4.00 16.34 12.06
C ASP A 163 -4.99 15.15 12.18
N HIS A 164 -4.89 14.45 13.31
CA HIS A 164 -5.69 13.25 13.56
C HIS A 164 -6.99 13.64 14.25
N PRO A 165 -8.18 13.17 13.78
CA PRO A 165 -9.48 13.62 14.30
C PRO A 165 -9.67 13.39 15.81
N ASP A 166 -9.07 12.32 16.37
CA ASP A 166 -9.24 11.96 17.77
C ASP A 166 -8.07 12.37 18.66
N HIS A 167 -6.89 12.65 18.08
CA HIS A 167 -5.63 12.86 18.82
C HIS A 167 -4.98 14.22 18.56
N GLY A 168 -5.55 15.05 17.66
CA GLY A 168 -4.94 16.30 17.24
C GLY A 168 -3.66 16.09 16.43
N LEU A 169 -2.72 17.01 16.53
CA LEU A 169 -1.47 16.93 15.76
C LEU A 169 -0.58 15.79 16.28
N VAL A 170 -0.37 14.79 15.42
CA VAL A 170 0.46 13.60 15.70
C VAL A 170 1.60 13.48 14.70
N GLY A 171 2.57 12.62 14.98
CA GLY A 171 3.72 12.42 14.13
C GLY A 171 3.47 11.52 12.93
N LEU A 172 4.33 11.68 11.92
CA LEU A 172 4.45 10.77 10.78
C LEU A 172 5.79 10.04 10.84
N HIS A 173 5.75 8.73 10.84
CA HIS A 173 6.96 7.91 10.74
C HIS A 173 7.45 7.83 9.29
N VAL A 174 8.75 8.02 9.10
CA VAL A 174 9.47 7.56 7.91
C VAL A 174 9.97 6.14 8.20
N MET A 175 9.47 5.16 7.45
CA MET A 175 9.87 3.77 7.63
C MET A 175 10.66 3.26 6.41
N TYR A 176 11.60 2.36 6.64
CA TYR A 176 12.57 1.94 5.63
C TYR A 176 12.86 0.45 5.70
N LEU A 177 12.97 -0.18 4.53
CA LEU A 177 13.44 -1.55 4.37
C LEU A 177 14.53 -1.58 3.30
N LYS A 178 15.75 -1.98 3.69
CA LYS A 178 16.82 -2.27 2.73
C LYS A 178 16.58 -3.60 2.05
N LEU A 179 16.63 -3.63 0.73
CA LEU A 179 16.56 -4.87 -0.03
C LEU A 179 17.98 -5.41 -0.28
N PRO A 180 18.20 -6.76 -0.22
CA PRO A 180 19.47 -7.36 -0.60
C PRO A 180 19.82 -6.96 -2.03
N ALA A 181 21.11 -6.76 -2.30
CA ALA A 181 21.59 -6.66 -3.68
C ALA A 181 21.36 -8.00 -4.37
N SER A 182 20.77 -7.95 -5.58
CA SER A 182 20.62 -9.12 -6.45
C SER A 182 21.98 -9.58 -6.95
#